data_39b7be8df132c03062dffae02fd40d74
#
_entry.id   39b7be8df132c03062dffae02fd40d74
#
_cell.length_a   1.000
_cell.length_b   1.000
_cell.length_c   1.000
_cell.angle_alpha   90.00
_cell.angle_beta   90.00
_cell.angle_gamma   90.00
#
_symmetry.space_group_name_H-M   'P 1'
#
loop_
_entity.id
_entity.type
_entity.pdbx_description
1 polymer ?
#
loop_
_entity_poly.entity_id
_entity_poly.type
_entity_poly.pdbx_seq_one_letter_code
_entity_poly.pdbx_strand_id
1 'polypeptide(L)'
;MTSREQFLAVMEHSPPDRVPSWELGIWPQTQDRWIAEGMPEDKRLGDWFTGADAGRDNTVGLDVREFVPVHMGMSPPFEHRVIEKTDRYEVIQDGSGILRKALVEGSVRGGRASMDQYLRFPVETVADLRELKKRYDPSDMARYPADWRESVARWNDRDHVLILGRNCCTGFYGVARAWMGTENLCLAIHDDPALCAEMFEFIADFVIEVTTPIVDAVDFDYFNFFEDMAFKSGPLMSPRSFRELVFPHYRRAIDHLKRHGVRYVSLDSDGNTETLIPQFLEMGVDVHWPFERAADMDPVRVKAEYGRDLRIWGGIDKREIARGAEAIDRALLELAPLIEGGGFIPALDHTFPPDISWPNFCHYMEQKQRLIEGRLCA
;
A
#
# COMPACT_ATOMS: atom_id res chain seq x y z
N MET A 1 -19.15 16.27 9.27
CA MET A 1 -19.08 15.00 8.47
C MET A 1 -18.37 13.93 9.26
N THR A 2 -18.79 12.65 9.10
CA THR A 2 -18.01 11.50 9.60
C THR A 2 -16.74 11.33 8.76
N SER A 3 -15.75 10.55 9.22
CA SER A 3 -14.52 10.32 8.44
C SER A 3 -14.79 9.63 7.10
N ARG A 4 -15.83 8.79 7.04
CA ARG A 4 -16.30 8.18 5.80
C ARG A 4 -16.92 9.20 4.83
N GLU A 5 -17.78 10.09 5.32
CA GLU A 5 -18.39 11.14 4.51
C GLU A 5 -17.32 12.11 3.96
N GLN A 6 -16.33 12.46 4.77
CA GLN A 6 -15.19 13.27 4.33
C GLN A 6 -14.40 12.60 3.20
N PHE A 7 -14.08 11.31 3.36
CA PHE A 7 -13.42 10.53 2.32
C PHE A 7 -14.24 10.50 1.02
N LEU A 8 -15.52 10.18 1.10
CA LEU A 8 -16.39 10.11 -0.07
C LEU A 8 -16.50 11.47 -0.76
N ALA A 9 -16.64 12.57 0.00
CA ALA A 9 -16.68 13.91 -0.55
C ALA A 9 -15.39 14.24 -1.33
N VAL A 10 -14.20 13.93 -0.76
CA VAL A 10 -12.93 14.10 -1.47
C VAL A 10 -12.89 13.28 -2.75
N MET A 11 -13.27 12.00 -2.69
CA MET A 11 -13.26 11.12 -3.87
C MET A 11 -14.25 11.58 -4.96
N GLU A 12 -15.35 12.18 -4.59
CA GLU A 12 -16.39 12.73 -5.49
C GLU A 12 -16.09 14.17 -5.95
N HIS A 13 -14.97 14.76 -5.51
CA HIS A 13 -14.62 16.17 -5.74
C HIS A 13 -15.71 17.14 -5.25
N SER A 14 -16.36 16.78 -4.17
CA SER A 14 -17.30 17.62 -3.42
C SER A 14 -16.57 18.22 -2.21
N PRO A 15 -16.91 19.45 -1.78
CA PRO A 15 -16.20 20.07 -0.66
C PRO A 15 -16.53 19.36 0.67
N PRO A 16 -15.55 18.74 1.35
CA PRO A 16 -15.74 18.25 2.71
C PRO A 16 -15.61 19.40 3.72
N ASP A 17 -16.02 19.18 4.96
CA ASP A 17 -15.71 20.10 6.07
C ASP A 17 -14.20 20.13 6.38
N ARG A 18 -13.50 19.03 6.16
CA ARG A 18 -12.04 18.90 6.02
C ARG A 18 -11.68 17.64 5.25
N VAL A 19 -10.47 17.59 4.73
CA VAL A 19 -9.92 16.37 4.11
C VAL A 19 -9.53 15.35 5.19
N PRO A 20 -9.66 14.03 4.95
CA PRO A 20 -9.18 13.00 5.90
C PRO A 20 -7.69 13.14 6.23
N SER A 21 -7.35 12.96 7.50
CA SER A 21 -5.98 12.93 7.99
C SER A 21 -5.48 11.49 8.04
N TRP A 22 -4.68 11.10 7.06
CA TRP A 22 -4.12 9.76 6.97
C TRP A 22 -2.60 9.82 6.87
N GLU A 23 -1.93 8.79 7.37
CA GLU A 23 -0.52 8.52 7.18
C GLU A 23 -0.29 7.02 6.94
N LEU A 24 0.87 6.70 6.34
CA LEU A 24 1.22 5.32 6.01
C LEU A 24 1.73 4.55 7.24
N GLY A 25 2.56 5.19 8.06
CA GLY A 25 3.14 4.57 9.25
C GLY A 25 4.52 5.11 9.60
N ILE A 26 5.19 4.43 10.53
CA ILE A 26 6.53 4.79 10.99
C ILE A 26 7.45 3.57 10.98
N TRP A 27 8.74 3.77 10.74
CA TRP A 27 9.74 2.73 10.95
C TRP A 27 10.00 2.50 12.44
N PRO A 28 10.31 1.27 12.89
CA PRO A 28 10.66 1.01 14.29
C PRO A 28 11.82 1.88 14.80
N GLN A 29 12.83 2.13 13.95
CA GLN A 29 13.96 3.00 14.26
C GLN A 29 13.55 4.46 14.46
N THR A 30 12.54 4.93 13.72
CA THR A 30 11.96 6.27 13.89
C THR A 30 11.31 6.40 15.26
N GLN A 31 10.55 5.39 15.67
CA GLN A 31 9.91 5.38 16.98
C GLN A 31 10.94 5.42 18.12
N ASP A 32 12.03 4.64 18.01
CA ASP A 32 13.11 4.65 19.00
C ASP A 32 13.78 6.03 19.10
N ARG A 33 14.04 6.68 17.96
CA ARG A 33 14.54 8.05 17.92
C ARG A 33 13.58 9.03 18.59
N TRP A 34 12.30 8.98 18.25
CA TRP A 34 11.29 9.89 18.77
C TRP A 34 11.10 9.77 20.29
N ILE A 35 11.17 8.56 20.85
CA ILE A 35 11.17 8.32 22.30
C ILE A 35 12.39 9.01 22.93
N ALA A 36 13.58 8.84 22.34
CA ALA A 36 14.78 9.51 22.83
C ALA A 36 14.74 11.05 22.73
N GLU A 37 13.95 11.60 21.80
CA GLU A 37 13.74 13.03 21.60
C GLU A 37 12.55 13.59 22.41
N GLY A 38 11.90 12.78 23.27
CA GLY A 38 10.85 13.22 24.19
C GLY A 38 9.41 12.86 23.77
N MET A 39 9.22 11.98 22.80
CA MET A 39 7.89 11.38 22.57
C MET A 39 7.50 10.59 23.82
N PRO A 40 6.28 10.80 24.38
CA PRO A 40 5.82 10.00 25.52
C PRO A 40 5.81 8.50 25.21
N GLU A 41 6.37 7.68 26.10
CA GLU A 41 6.49 6.22 25.90
C GLU A 41 5.12 5.50 25.85
N ASP A 42 4.10 6.05 26.49
CA ASP A 42 2.73 5.56 26.46
C ASP A 42 2.04 5.83 25.11
N LYS A 43 2.59 6.75 24.31
CA LYS A 43 2.15 7.06 22.95
C LYS A 43 2.84 6.16 21.93
N ARG A 44 2.72 4.85 22.09
CA ARG A 44 3.12 3.94 21.02
C ARG A 44 2.17 4.14 19.85
N LEU A 45 2.72 4.76 18.82
CA LEU A 45 2.02 4.90 17.56
C LEU A 45 1.96 3.52 16.92
N GLY A 46 0.79 2.90 16.99
CA GLY A 46 0.55 1.59 16.42
C GLY A 46 0.62 1.57 14.90
N ASP A 47 0.16 0.52 14.29
CA ASP A 47 0.09 0.39 12.84
C ASP A 47 -0.98 1.34 12.27
N TRP A 48 -0.58 2.55 11.95
CA TRP A 48 -1.47 3.58 11.38
C TRP A 48 -2.09 3.18 10.05
N PHE A 49 -1.42 2.30 9.32
CA PHE A 49 -1.93 1.80 8.05
C PHE A 49 -3.16 0.92 8.22
N THR A 50 -3.23 0.17 9.32
CA THR A 50 -4.34 -0.77 9.55
C THR A 50 -5.57 -0.16 10.16
N GLY A 51 -5.47 1.06 10.67
CA GLY A 51 -6.60 1.73 11.33
C GLY A 51 -7.06 1.09 12.64
N ALA A 52 -6.62 -0.13 12.96
CA ALA A 52 -7.02 -0.82 14.18
C ALA A 52 -6.65 -0.04 15.44
N ASP A 53 -5.53 0.66 15.40
CA ASP A 53 -5.03 1.49 16.49
C ASP A 53 -5.31 2.99 16.28
N ALA A 54 -5.59 3.45 15.06
CA ALA A 54 -5.93 4.85 14.79
C ALA A 54 -7.18 5.34 15.53
N GLY A 55 -8.07 4.42 15.93
CA GLY A 55 -9.25 4.74 16.74
C GLY A 55 -9.06 4.64 18.24
N ARG A 56 -7.99 3.98 18.73
CA ARG A 56 -7.78 3.75 20.17
C ARG A 56 -6.86 4.77 20.83
N ASP A 57 -5.87 5.27 20.08
CA ASP A 57 -4.91 6.27 20.54
C ASP A 57 -4.68 7.35 19.47
N ASN A 58 -5.74 8.09 19.16
CA ASN A 58 -5.68 9.18 18.20
C ASN A 58 -4.94 10.40 18.77
N THR A 59 -3.79 10.20 19.38
CA THR A 59 -2.97 11.26 19.96
C THR A 59 -2.34 12.16 18.91
N VAL A 60 -2.37 11.75 17.63
CA VAL A 60 -1.80 12.51 16.51
C VAL A 60 -2.85 12.99 15.50
N GLY A 61 -4.15 12.80 15.78
CA GLY A 61 -5.24 13.36 14.96
C GLY A 61 -5.46 12.65 13.62
N LEU A 62 -5.17 11.35 13.51
CA LEU A 62 -5.48 10.56 12.33
C LEU A 62 -6.93 10.07 12.32
N ASP A 63 -7.54 10.04 11.15
CA ASP A 63 -8.88 9.49 10.97
C ASP A 63 -8.86 7.97 10.91
N VAL A 64 -9.92 7.36 11.47
CA VAL A 64 -10.08 5.92 11.53
C VAL A 64 -10.28 5.33 10.14
N ARG A 65 -9.57 4.25 9.87
CA ARG A 65 -9.76 3.33 8.74
C ARG A 65 -9.81 1.91 9.28
N GLU A 66 -10.65 1.08 8.74
CA GLU A 66 -10.70 -0.34 9.12
C GLU A 66 -10.40 -1.23 7.92
N PHE A 67 -9.49 -2.19 8.11
CA PHE A 67 -9.24 -3.25 7.14
C PHE A 67 -10.00 -4.51 7.54
N VAL A 68 -10.73 -5.07 6.61
CA VAL A 68 -11.28 -6.42 6.78
C VAL A 68 -10.16 -7.42 6.46
N PRO A 69 -9.71 -8.22 7.43
CA PRO A 69 -8.53 -9.06 7.29
C PRO A 69 -8.83 -10.37 6.56
N VAL A 70 -9.08 -10.28 5.25
CA VAL A 70 -9.14 -11.47 4.38
C VAL A 70 -7.71 -11.87 4.00
N HIS A 71 -7.34 -13.11 4.28
CA HIS A 71 -6.01 -13.62 3.97
C HIS A 71 -5.87 -13.98 2.49
N MET A 72 -5.19 -13.15 1.72
CA MET A 72 -4.99 -13.33 0.27
C MET A 72 -3.61 -13.93 -0.09
N GLY A 73 -2.81 -14.30 0.91
CA GLY A 73 -1.53 -14.96 0.71
C GLY A 73 -1.61 -16.48 0.68
N MET A 74 -0.45 -17.13 0.73
CA MET A 74 -0.34 -18.58 0.79
C MET A 74 -0.90 -19.15 2.09
N SER A 75 -1.74 -20.21 1.98
CA SER A 75 -2.29 -20.99 3.08
C SER A 75 -2.26 -22.47 2.70
N PRO A 76 -1.46 -23.31 3.39
CA PRO A 76 -0.49 -22.95 4.44
C PRO A 76 0.75 -22.23 3.90
N PRO A 77 1.45 -21.42 4.70
CA PRO A 77 2.76 -20.87 4.34
C PRO A 77 3.80 -21.98 4.20
N PHE A 78 4.97 -21.65 3.63
CA PHE A 78 6.11 -22.54 3.69
C PHE A 78 6.62 -22.66 5.13
N GLU A 79 7.26 -23.80 5.44
CA GLU A 79 7.88 -23.99 6.73
C GLU A 79 9.09 -23.05 6.88
N HIS A 80 9.13 -22.32 7.99
CA HIS A 80 10.29 -21.51 8.33
C HIS A 80 11.44 -22.42 8.75
N ARG A 81 12.58 -22.35 8.04
CA ARG A 81 13.75 -23.17 8.29
C ARG A 81 15.03 -22.33 8.35
N VAL A 82 15.84 -22.53 9.38
CA VAL A 82 17.21 -22.04 9.42
C VAL A 82 18.10 -23.10 8.76
N ILE A 83 18.68 -22.74 7.60
CA ILE A 83 19.53 -23.64 6.79
C ILE A 83 20.98 -23.57 7.27
N GLU A 84 21.45 -22.36 7.55
CA GLU A 84 22.80 -22.07 8.03
C GLU A 84 22.76 -20.92 9.03
N LYS A 85 23.59 -20.99 10.06
CA LYS A 85 23.76 -19.89 11.02
C LYS A 85 25.21 -19.75 11.42
N THR A 86 25.68 -18.50 11.36
CA THR A 86 26.99 -18.08 11.84
C THR A 86 26.82 -16.93 12.83
N ASP A 87 27.92 -16.46 13.42
CA ASP A 87 27.90 -15.28 14.30
C ASP A 87 27.47 -13.99 13.54
N ARG A 88 27.66 -13.94 12.22
CA ARG A 88 27.45 -12.75 11.38
C ARG A 88 26.18 -12.81 10.58
N TYR A 89 25.77 -13.97 10.08
CA TYR A 89 24.60 -14.11 9.22
C TYR A 89 23.87 -15.43 9.45
N GLU A 90 22.64 -15.46 9.01
CA GLU A 90 21.85 -16.69 8.89
C GLU A 90 21.28 -16.81 7.47
N VAL A 91 21.17 -18.04 6.97
CA VAL A 91 20.44 -18.38 5.75
C VAL A 91 19.15 -19.05 6.18
N ILE A 92 18.03 -18.45 5.79
CA ILE A 92 16.71 -18.91 6.19
C ILE A 92 15.79 -19.08 4.98
N GLN A 93 14.94 -20.09 5.03
CA GLN A 93 13.72 -20.13 4.23
C GLN A 93 12.60 -19.52 5.05
N ASP A 94 11.92 -18.51 4.54
CA ASP A 94 10.79 -17.88 5.22
C ASP A 94 9.43 -18.50 4.84
N GLY A 95 8.35 -17.99 5.44
CA GLY A 95 6.98 -18.46 5.16
C GLY A 95 6.50 -18.22 3.74
N SER A 96 7.16 -17.34 2.98
CA SER A 96 6.91 -17.13 1.55
C SER A 96 7.68 -18.12 0.66
N GLY A 97 8.50 -18.99 1.24
CA GLY A 97 9.35 -19.94 0.51
C GLY A 97 10.62 -19.32 -0.06
N ILE A 98 10.90 -18.08 0.27
CA ILE A 98 12.10 -17.37 -0.17
C ILE A 98 13.29 -17.81 0.68
N LEU A 99 14.36 -18.26 0.02
CA LEU A 99 15.63 -18.51 0.64
C LEU A 99 16.46 -17.22 0.64
N ARG A 100 16.81 -16.73 1.82
CA ARG A 100 17.52 -15.46 1.96
C ARG A 100 18.64 -15.54 2.99
N LYS A 101 19.68 -14.73 2.78
CA LYS A 101 20.79 -14.53 3.69
C LYS A 101 20.63 -13.19 4.40
N ALA A 102 20.48 -13.25 5.71
CA ALA A 102 20.17 -12.11 6.57
C ALA A 102 21.30 -11.88 7.57
N LEU A 103 21.66 -10.63 7.84
CA LEU A 103 22.58 -10.30 8.91
C LEU A 103 21.94 -10.56 10.27
N VAL A 104 22.71 -11.14 11.21
CA VAL A 104 22.26 -11.35 12.61
C VAL A 104 22.09 -10.00 13.32
N GLU A 105 23.02 -9.07 13.07
CA GLU A 105 22.94 -7.69 13.57
C GLU A 105 22.01 -6.83 12.71
N GLY A 106 21.40 -5.80 13.31
CA GLY A 106 20.63 -4.80 12.57
C GLY A 106 19.12 -5.06 12.49
N SER A 107 18.59 -5.99 13.29
CA SER A 107 17.16 -6.13 13.50
C SER A 107 16.70 -5.28 14.69
N VAL A 108 15.77 -4.34 14.47
CA VAL A 108 15.20 -3.52 15.52
C VAL A 108 13.71 -3.79 15.59
N ARG A 109 13.22 -4.32 16.72
CA ARG A 109 11.80 -4.64 16.98
C ARG A 109 11.13 -5.42 15.82
N GLY A 110 11.88 -6.36 15.21
CA GLY A 110 11.40 -7.14 14.05
C GLY A 110 11.55 -6.45 12.69
N GLY A 111 11.87 -5.17 12.65
CA GLY A 111 12.24 -4.46 11.42
C GLY A 111 13.72 -4.62 11.10
N ARG A 112 14.05 -4.80 9.84
CA ARG A 112 15.43 -4.91 9.37
C ARG A 112 16.02 -3.56 9.04
N ALA A 113 17.26 -3.30 9.45
CA ALA A 113 18.00 -2.09 9.12
C ALA A 113 18.57 -2.12 7.69
N SER A 114 18.61 -3.30 7.05
CA SER A 114 19.11 -3.48 5.68
C SER A 114 18.33 -4.56 4.96
N MET A 115 18.35 -4.51 3.62
CA MET A 115 17.79 -5.55 2.77
C MET A 115 18.59 -6.85 2.93
N ASP A 116 17.89 -7.98 3.00
CA ASP A 116 18.49 -9.30 2.94
C ASP A 116 18.99 -9.62 1.52
N GLN A 117 19.97 -10.49 1.38
CA GLN A 117 20.33 -11.05 0.09
C GLN A 117 19.39 -12.20 -0.24
N TYR A 118 18.57 -12.04 -1.27
CA TYR A 118 17.71 -13.11 -1.77
C TYR A 118 18.54 -14.11 -2.57
N LEU A 119 18.46 -15.40 -2.20
CA LEU A 119 19.24 -16.48 -2.80
C LEU A 119 18.40 -17.30 -3.77
N ARG A 120 17.12 -17.52 -3.45
CA ARG A 120 16.19 -18.31 -4.25
C ARG A 120 14.76 -17.92 -3.96
N PHE A 121 13.92 -17.94 -4.98
CA PHE A 121 12.49 -17.72 -4.91
C PHE A 121 11.72 -19.04 -5.15
N PRO A 122 10.46 -19.15 -4.71
CA PRO A 122 9.70 -20.39 -4.80
C PRO A 122 9.32 -20.80 -6.23
N VAL A 123 9.31 -19.87 -7.20
CA VAL A 123 8.96 -20.15 -8.60
C VAL A 123 10.12 -19.85 -9.52
N GLU A 124 10.63 -20.88 -10.18
CA GLU A 124 11.63 -20.79 -11.26
C GLU A 124 11.08 -21.42 -12.55
N THR A 125 10.11 -22.31 -12.46
CA THR A 125 9.52 -23.06 -13.57
C THR A 125 8.00 -23.14 -13.47
N VAL A 126 7.34 -23.54 -14.55
CA VAL A 126 5.89 -23.86 -14.58
C VAL A 126 5.53 -24.95 -13.56
N ALA A 127 6.43 -25.92 -13.33
CA ALA A 127 6.19 -26.96 -12.34
C ALA A 127 6.16 -26.40 -10.92
N ASP A 128 7.06 -25.47 -10.60
CA ASP A 128 7.08 -24.79 -9.30
C ASP A 128 5.81 -23.94 -9.11
N LEU A 129 5.36 -23.24 -10.16
CA LEU A 129 4.12 -22.48 -10.12
C LEU A 129 2.91 -23.38 -9.81
N ARG A 130 2.84 -24.57 -10.44
CA ARG A 130 1.76 -25.53 -10.18
C ARG A 130 1.74 -26.01 -8.73
N GLU A 131 2.90 -26.25 -8.14
CA GLU A 131 3.01 -26.61 -6.72
C GLU A 131 2.63 -25.44 -5.80
N LEU A 132 3.04 -24.22 -6.16
CA LEU A 132 2.71 -23.02 -5.40
C LEU A 132 1.19 -22.75 -5.39
N LYS A 133 0.52 -22.91 -6.53
CA LYS A 133 -0.94 -22.72 -6.68
C LYS A 133 -1.75 -23.56 -5.68
N LYS A 134 -1.27 -24.71 -5.25
CA LYS A 134 -1.94 -25.57 -4.23
C LYS A 134 -2.08 -24.88 -2.85
N ARG A 135 -1.34 -23.80 -2.61
CA ARG A 135 -1.41 -22.99 -1.38
C ARG A 135 -2.40 -21.83 -1.48
N TYR A 136 -3.10 -21.72 -2.59
CA TYR A 136 -4.04 -20.63 -2.88
C TYR A 136 -5.46 -21.21 -3.13
N ASP A 137 -5.94 -22.06 -2.21
CA ASP A 137 -7.33 -22.52 -2.25
C ASP A 137 -8.26 -21.36 -1.84
N PRO A 138 -9.08 -20.81 -2.74
CA PRO A 138 -9.98 -19.70 -2.42
C PRO A 138 -11.17 -20.14 -1.55
N SER A 139 -11.47 -21.43 -1.50
CA SER A 139 -12.57 -22.00 -0.70
C SER A 139 -12.20 -22.20 0.77
N ASP A 140 -10.92 -22.05 1.15
CA ASP A 140 -10.47 -22.16 2.54
C ASP A 140 -11.07 -21.08 3.42
N MET A 141 -12.02 -21.45 4.26
CA MET A 141 -12.70 -20.53 5.18
C MET A 141 -11.78 -19.91 6.24
N ALA A 142 -10.61 -20.49 6.49
CA ALA A 142 -9.61 -19.90 7.37
C ALA A 142 -9.00 -18.59 6.82
N ARG A 143 -9.26 -18.24 5.56
CA ARG A 143 -8.88 -16.96 4.95
C ARG A 143 -9.66 -15.78 5.49
N TYR A 144 -10.82 -16.02 6.07
CA TYR A 144 -11.69 -14.99 6.60
C TYR A 144 -11.62 -14.95 8.14
N PRO A 145 -11.87 -13.78 8.78
CA PRO A 145 -12.05 -13.74 10.22
C PRO A 145 -13.13 -14.74 10.67
N ALA A 146 -12.91 -15.41 11.78
CA ALA A 146 -13.83 -16.46 12.24
C ALA A 146 -15.27 -15.95 12.45
N ASP A 147 -15.39 -14.68 12.86
CA ASP A 147 -16.64 -13.96 13.16
C ASP A 147 -17.08 -13.01 12.02
N TRP A 148 -16.57 -13.20 10.79
CA TRP A 148 -16.80 -12.21 9.73
C TRP A 148 -18.30 -12.05 9.38
N ARG A 149 -19.10 -13.14 9.42
CA ARG A 149 -20.52 -13.05 9.12
C ARG A 149 -21.31 -12.28 10.18
N GLU A 150 -20.89 -12.37 11.44
CA GLU A 150 -21.45 -11.63 12.56
C GLU A 150 -21.05 -10.14 12.49
N SER A 151 -19.88 -9.86 11.93
CA SER A 151 -19.35 -8.51 11.75
C SER A 151 -19.98 -7.74 10.58
N VAL A 152 -20.67 -8.40 9.64
CA VAL A 152 -21.27 -7.78 8.44
C VAL A 152 -22.16 -6.57 8.80
N ALA A 153 -23.05 -6.72 9.78
CA ALA A 153 -23.95 -5.65 10.18
C ALA A 153 -23.17 -4.41 10.70
N ARG A 154 -22.13 -4.63 11.51
CA ARG A 154 -21.25 -3.57 12.02
C ARG A 154 -20.45 -2.91 10.90
N TRP A 155 -19.94 -3.67 9.96
CA TRP A 155 -19.20 -3.12 8.82
C TRP A 155 -20.09 -2.31 7.88
N ASN A 156 -21.34 -2.71 7.70
CA ASN A 156 -22.27 -1.97 6.84
C ASN A 156 -22.86 -0.74 7.53
N ASP A 157 -22.98 -0.73 8.87
CA ASP A 157 -23.43 0.41 9.68
C ASP A 157 -22.23 1.10 10.35
N ARG A 158 -21.39 1.78 9.56
CA ARG A 158 -20.16 2.42 10.00
C ARG A 158 -20.06 3.88 9.60
N ASP A 159 -19.26 4.63 10.33
CA ASP A 159 -18.97 6.05 10.10
C ASP A 159 -17.52 6.33 9.61
N HIS A 160 -16.73 5.27 9.43
CA HIS A 160 -15.33 5.30 8.98
C HIS A 160 -15.14 4.54 7.67
N VAL A 161 -13.96 4.72 7.05
CA VAL A 161 -13.61 4.07 5.78
C VAL A 161 -13.29 2.60 6.00
N LEU A 162 -13.94 1.72 5.24
CA LEU A 162 -13.72 0.29 5.24
C LEU A 162 -12.98 -0.17 3.99
N ILE A 163 -11.92 -0.94 4.17
CA ILE A 163 -10.96 -1.29 3.14
C ILE A 163 -10.85 -2.80 3.03
N LEU A 164 -10.82 -3.30 1.80
CA LEU A 164 -10.43 -4.66 1.48
C LEU A 164 -9.11 -4.64 0.70
N GLY A 165 -8.29 -5.65 0.92
CA GLY A 165 -6.98 -5.73 0.29
C GLY A 165 -5.90 -4.98 1.06
N ARG A 166 -4.96 -5.74 1.57
CA ARG A 166 -3.86 -5.24 2.39
C ARG A 166 -2.56 -5.92 2.01
N ASN A 167 -1.50 -5.11 1.89
CA ASN A 167 -0.13 -5.58 1.74
C ASN A 167 0.18 -6.32 0.43
N CYS A 168 1.38 -6.89 0.38
CA CYS A 168 2.02 -7.55 -0.75
C CYS A 168 1.30 -8.78 -1.33
N CYS A 169 0.10 -9.09 -0.87
CA CYS A 169 -0.66 -10.27 -1.33
C CYS A 169 -1.84 -9.91 -2.25
N THR A 170 -2.00 -8.64 -2.66
CA THR A 170 -3.18 -8.17 -3.41
C THR A 170 -2.87 -7.67 -4.81
N GLY A 171 -1.60 -7.40 -5.13
CA GLY A 171 -1.19 -6.93 -6.46
C GLY A 171 -0.96 -8.07 -7.45
N PHE A 172 -0.67 -7.70 -8.67
CA PHE A 172 -0.31 -8.64 -9.74
C PHE A 172 1.21 -8.75 -9.88
N TYR A 173 1.86 -7.62 -10.20
CA TYR A 173 3.31 -7.57 -10.30
C TYR A 173 3.95 -7.83 -8.93
N GLY A 174 3.42 -7.22 -7.87
CA GLY A 174 3.92 -7.40 -6.49
C GLY A 174 3.89 -8.85 -6.03
N VAL A 175 2.81 -9.58 -6.33
CA VAL A 175 2.67 -11.01 -6.00
C VAL A 175 3.60 -11.86 -6.86
N ALA A 176 3.63 -11.64 -8.19
CA ALA A 176 4.53 -12.37 -9.08
C ALA A 176 6.01 -12.14 -8.71
N ARG A 177 6.36 -10.90 -8.35
CA ARG A 177 7.69 -10.54 -7.82
C ARG A 177 8.03 -11.29 -6.55
N ALA A 178 7.08 -11.44 -5.63
CA ALA A 178 7.29 -12.22 -4.41
C ALA A 178 7.51 -13.73 -4.70
N TRP A 179 6.96 -14.24 -5.81
CA TRP A 179 7.14 -15.64 -6.21
C TRP A 179 8.45 -15.90 -6.98
N MET A 180 8.90 -14.98 -7.82
CA MET A 180 10.05 -15.17 -8.71
C MET A 180 11.26 -14.31 -8.37
N GLY A 181 11.07 -13.21 -7.62
CA GLY A 181 12.08 -12.15 -7.50
C GLY A 181 12.02 -11.14 -8.62
N THR A 182 12.47 -9.91 -8.33
CA THR A 182 12.39 -8.79 -9.28
C THR A 182 13.17 -9.07 -10.56
N GLU A 183 14.44 -9.51 -10.45
CA GLU A 183 15.30 -9.77 -11.59
C GLU A 183 14.75 -10.88 -12.49
N ASN A 184 14.39 -12.02 -11.88
CA ASN A 184 13.85 -13.16 -12.63
C ASN A 184 12.52 -12.81 -13.32
N LEU A 185 11.64 -12.06 -12.65
CA LEU A 185 10.36 -11.64 -13.25
C LEU A 185 10.60 -10.70 -14.43
N CYS A 186 11.52 -9.73 -14.30
CA CYS A 186 11.87 -8.83 -15.41
C CYS A 186 12.42 -9.60 -16.63
N LEU A 187 13.22 -10.64 -16.42
CA LEU A 187 13.72 -11.51 -17.49
C LEU A 187 12.58 -12.38 -18.05
N ALA A 188 11.79 -13.01 -17.20
CA ALA A 188 10.70 -13.92 -17.61
C ALA A 188 9.63 -13.22 -18.47
N ILE A 189 9.37 -11.94 -18.26
CA ILE A 189 8.48 -11.13 -19.11
C ILE A 189 8.88 -11.21 -20.60
N HIS A 190 10.16 -11.38 -20.88
CA HIS A 190 10.70 -11.46 -22.25
C HIS A 190 11.00 -12.90 -22.68
N ASP A 191 11.54 -13.72 -21.77
CA ASP A 191 12.07 -15.04 -22.09
C ASP A 191 10.99 -16.14 -21.98
N ASP A 192 10.04 -15.98 -21.06
CA ASP A 192 8.90 -16.90 -20.85
C ASP A 192 7.59 -16.14 -20.55
N PRO A 193 7.08 -15.36 -21.52
CA PRO A 193 5.84 -14.61 -21.33
C PRO A 193 4.62 -15.50 -21.06
N ALA A 194 4.69 -16.78 -21.43
CA ALA A 194 3.60 -17.75 -21.16
C ALA A 194 3.51 -18.07 -19.66
N LEU A 195 4.64 -18.26 -18.97
CA LEU A 195 4.67 -18.42 -17.52
C LEU A 195 4.14 -17.17 -16.82
N CYS A 196 4.55 -15.99 -17.28
CA CYS A 196 4.05 -14.72 -16.72
C CYS A 196 2.54 -14.57 -16.89
N ALA A 197 2.01 -14.87 -18.08
CA ALA A 197 0.57 -14.83 -18.35
C ALA A 197 -0.20 -15.81 -17.45
N GLU A 198 0.29 -17.05 -17.27
CA GLU A 198 -0.32 -18.05 -16.37
C GLU A 198 -0.32 -17.57 -14.91
N MET A 199 0.74 -16.86 -14.47
CA MET A 199 0.78 -16.27 -13.11
C MET A 199 -0.29 -15.19 -12.96
N PHE A 200 -0.35 -14.23 -13.89
CA PHE A 200 -1.29 -13.11 -13.79
C PHE A 200 -2.75 -13.53 -13.94
N GLU A 201 -3.03 -14.50 -14.81
CA GLU A 201 -4.35 -15.10 -14.92
C GLU A 201 -4.77 -15.75 -13.58
N PHE A 202 -3.89 -16.57 -13.01
CA PHE A 202 -4.16 -17.24 -11.74
C PHE A 202 -4.37 -16.26 -10.59
N ILE A 203 -3.58 -15.18 -10.52
CA ILE A 203 -3.75 -14.13 -9.50
C ILE A 203 -5.13 -13.49 -9.64
N ALA A 204 -5.59 -13.20 -10.87
CA ALA A 204 -6.90 -12.63 -11.09
C ALA A 204 -8.01 -13.58 -10.64
N ASP A 205 -7.94 -14.84 -11.03
CA ASP A 205 -8.94 -15.86 -10.66
C ASP A 205 -9.02 -16.00 -9.14
N PHE A 206 -7.86 -16.11 -8.48
CA PHE A 206 -7.79 -16.19 -7.03
C PHE A 206 -8.37 -14.96 -6.33
N VAL A 207 -8.01 -13.74 -6.75
CA VAL A 207 -8.54 -12.51 -6.17
C VAL A 207 -10.06 -12.45 -6.34
N ILE A 208 -10.57 -12.78 -7.52
CA ILE A 208 -12.01 -12.81 -7.81
C ILE A 208 -12.72 -13.80 -6.87
N GLU A 209 -12.24 -15.04 -6.80
CA GLU A 209 -12.87 -16.09 -6.03
C GLU A 209 -12.81 -15.83 -4.52
N VAL A 210 -11.64 -15.41 -3.99
CA VAL A 210 -11.47 -15.18 -2.55
C VAL A 210 -12.18 -13.92 -2.06
N THR A 211 -12.44 -12.94 -2.93
CA THR A 211 -13.15 -11.73 -2.52
C THR A 211 -14.67 -11.87 -2.63
N THR A 212 -15.19 -12.72 -3.53
CA THR A 212 -16.62 -12.86 -3.80
C THR A 212 -17.48 -13.00 -2.53
N PRO A 213 -17.20 -13.91 -1.58
CA PRO A 213 -18.10 -14.08 -0.42
C PRO A 213 -18.20 -12.85 0.47
N ILE A 214 -17.13 -12.05 0.54
CA ILE A 214 -17.12 -10.88 1.43
C ILE A 214 -17.67 -9.63 0.74
N VAL A 215 -17.39 -9.44 -0.56
CA VAL A 215 -17.93 -8.28 -1.30
C VAL A 215 -19.41 -8.42 -1.62
N ASP A 216 -19.96 -9.65 -1.60
CA ASP A 216 -21.41 -9.87 -1.70
C ASP A 216 -22.17 -9.47 -0.41
N ALA A 217 -21.48 -9.45 0.73
CA ALA A 217 -22.09 -9.22 2.03
C ALA A 217 -21.76 -7.84 2.63
N VAL A 218 -20.67 -7.22 2.21
CA VAL A 218 -20.12 -6.00 2.85
C VAL A 218 -19.84 -4.93 1.82
N ASP A 219 -20.33 -3.71 2.10
CA ASP A 219 -20.10 -2.51 1.30
C ASP A 219 -18.73 -1.91 1.58
N PHE A 220 -17.74 -2.16 0.73
CA PHE A 220 -16.41 -1.58 0.87
C PHE A 220 -16.29 -0.20 0.25
N ASP A 221 -15.57 0.70 0.92
CA ASP A 221 -15.27 2.01 0.35
C ASP A 221 -14.16 1.93 -0.69
N TYR A 222 -13.12 1.10 -0.45
CA TYR A 222 -12.16 0.77 -1.51
C TYR A 222 -11.46 -0.58 -1.33
N PHE A 223 -10.92 -1.07 -2.45
CA PHE A 223 -9.97 -2.19 -2.52
C PHE A 223 -8.58 -1.66 -2.86
N ASN A 224 -7.54 -2.17 -2.20
CA ASN A 224 -6.16 -1.78 -2.47
C ASN A 224 -5.36 -2.90 -3.13
N PHE A 225 -4.76 -2.59 -4.29
CA PHE A 225 -3.72 -3.40 -4.91
C PHE A 225 -2.34 -2.87 -4.52
N PHE A 226 -1.43 -3.77 -4.13
CA PHE A 226 -0.05 -3.45 -3.76
C PHE A 226 0.91 -3.99 -4.81
N GLU A 227 1.70 -3.12 -5.44
CA GLU A 227 2.51 -3.48 -6.61
C GLU A 227 4.02 -3.30 -6.45
N ASP A 228 4.51 -2.14 -6.01
CA ASP A 228 5.96 -1.84 -6.05
C ASP A 228 6.60 -2.19 -7.41
N MET A 229 6.02 -1.69 -8.48
CA MET A 229 6.36 -2.09 -9.85
C MET A 229 7.26 -1.09 -10.58
N ALA A 230 7.86 -0.16 -9.85
CA ALA A 230 8.73 0.86 -10.44
C ALA A 230 9.95 1.16 -9.58
N PHE A 231 11.03 1.57 -10.26
CA PHE A 231 12.15 2.25 -9.65
C PHE A 231 12.00 3.77 -9.80
N LYS A 232 12.97 4.51 -9.23
CA LYS A 232 13.07 5.97 -9.38
C LYS A 232 13.06 6.41 -10.85
N SER A 233 13.61 5.61 -11.76
CA SER A 233 13.77 5.95 -13.17
C SER A 233 12.60 5.51 -14.06
N GLY A 234 11.61 4.83 -13.54
CA GLY A 234 10.47 4.33 -14.28
C GLY A 234 10.05 2.90 -13.93
N PRO A 235 8.98 2.40 -14.56
CA PRO A 235 8.46 1.07 -14.31
C PRO A 235 9.46 -0.05 -14.63
N LEU A 236 9.39 -1.14 -13.87
CA LEU A 236 10.16 -2.37 -14.08
C LEU A 236 9.60 -3.22 -15.23
N MET A 237 8.41 -2.90 -15.68
CA MET A 237 7.76 -3.49 -16.84
C MET A 237 7.41 -2.38 -17.84
N SER A 238 7.68 -2.58 -19.12
CA SER A 238 7.32 -1.59 -20.15
C SER A 238 5.79 -1.41 -20.21
N PRO A 239 5.28 -0.22 -20.59
CA PRO A 239 3.85 -0.02 -20.81
C PRO A 239 3.24 -1.01 -21.81
N ARG A 240 4.03 -1.46 -22.81
CA ARG A 240 3.60 -2.48 -23.76
C ARG A 240 3.44 -3.85 -23.10
N SER A 241 4.44 -4.31 -22.36
CA SER A 241 4.38 -5.60 -21.66
C SER A 241 3.27 -5.61 -20.59
N PHE A 242 3.08 -4.48 -19.90
CA PHE A 242 1.97 -4.32 -18.97
C PHE A 242 0.62 -4.49 -19.67
N ARG A 243 0.44 -3.82 -20.83
CA ARG A 243 -0.77 -3.91 -21.64
C ARG A 243 -1.07 -5.33 -22.10
N GLU A 244 -0.04 -6.04 -22.54
CA GLU A 244 -0.19 -7.39 -23.10
C GLU A 244 -0.40 -8.46 -22.02
N LEU A 245 0.32 -8.38 -20.89
CA LEU A 245 0.39 -9.47 -19.91
C LEU A 245 -0.43 -9.23 -18.64
N VAL A 246 -0.56 -8.00 -18.18
CA VAL A 246 -1.14 -7.70 -16.84
C VAL A 246 -2.51 -7.06 -16.95
N PHE A 247 -2.65 -6.07 -17.82
CA PHE A 247 -3.85 -5.25 -17.97
C PHE A 247 -5.16 -6.08 -18.11
N PRO A 248 -5.26 -7.14 -18.95
CA PRO A 248 -6.50 -7.89 -19.10
C PRO A 248 -6.97 -8.53 -17.79
N HIS A 249 -6.03 -9.04 -17.02
CA HIS A 249 -6.27 -9.72 -15.75
C HIS A 249 -6.65 -8.73 -14.66
N TYR A 250 -5.96 -7.59 -14.60
CA TYR A 250 -6.32 -6.48 -13.73
C TYR A 250 -7.74 -5.99 -13.98
N ARG A 251 -8.07 -5.74 -15.24
CA ARG A 251 -9.40 -5.29 -15.65
C ARG A 251 -10.49 -6.26 -15.17
N ARG A 252 -10.27 -7.58 -15.32
CA ARG A 252 -11.22 -8.59 -14.82
C ARG A 252 -11.44 -8.49 -13.32
N ALA A 253 -10.38 -8.38 -12.54
CA ALA A 253 -10.46 -8.27 -11.08
C ALA A 253 -11.15 -6.96 -10.65
N ILE A 254 -10.80 -5.83 -11.27
CA ILE A 254 -11.43 -4.53 -10.98
C ILE A 254 -12.91 -4.53 -11.36
N ASP A 255 -13.26 -5.02 -12.54
CA ASP A 255 -14.66 -5.11 -12.99
C ASP A 255 -15.50 -6.01 -12.06
N HIS A 256 -14.89 -7.09 -11.52
CA HIS A 256 -15.53 -7.91 -10.51
C HIS A 256 -15.80 -7.13 -9.22
N LEU A 257 -14.79 -6.53 -8.63
CA LEU A 257 -14.89 -5.75 -7.39
C LEU A 257 -15.94 -4.63 -7.51
N LYS A 258 -15.91 -3.87 -8.60
CA LYS A 258 -16.86 -2.78 -8.84
C LYS A 258 -18.29 -3.26 -9.07
N ARG A 259 -18.50 -4.38 -9.75
CA ARG A 259 -19.84 -4.99 -9.91
C ARG A 259 -20.44 -5.47 -8.59
N HIS A 260 -19.60 -5.84 -7.62
CA HIS A 260 -20.01 -6.23 -6.27
C HIS A 260 -20.00 -5.06 -5.27
N GLY A 261 -19.97 -3.81 -5.74
CA GLY A 261 -20.22 -2.64 -4.92
C GLY A 261 -18.99 -1.98 -4.28
N VAL A 262 -17.77 -2.47 -4.54
CA VAL A 262 -16.56 -1.76 -4.13
C VAL A 262 -16.50 -0.42 -4.86
N ARG A 263 -16.54 0.69 -4.10
CA ARG A 263 -16.70 2.04 -4.67
C ARG A 263 -15.48 2.52 -5.42
N TYR A 264 -14.29 2.34 -4.82
CA TYR A 264 -13.03 2.80 -5.38
C TYR A 264 -12.00 1.68 -5.38
N VAL A 265 -11.11 1.72 -6.36
CA VAL A 265 -9.95 0.84 -6.45
C VAL A 265 -8.70 1.70 -6.36
N SER A 266 -7.84 1.38 -5.40
CA SER A 266 -6.55 2.04 -5.22
C SER A 266 -5.40 1.13 -5.66
N LEU A 267 -4.33 1.76 -6.15
CA LEU A 267 -3.08 1.11 -6.51
C LEU A 267 -1.94 1.76 -5.74
N ASP A 268 -1.23 0.92 -5.00
CA ASP A 268 -0.05 1.24 -4.22
C ASP A 268 1.19 0.82 -4.99
N SER A 269 2.03 1.76 -5.37
CA SER A 269 3.31 1.46 -5.99
C SER A 269 4.31 2.57 -5.74
N ASP A 270 5.39 2.21 -5.08
CA ASP A 270 6.56 3.06 -4.96
C ASP A 270 7.23 3.28 -6.34
N GLY A 271 8.12 4.27 -6.40
CA GLY A 271 8.87 4.62 -7.59
C GLY A 271 8.10 5.46 -8.61
N ASN A 272 8.67 5.60 -9.81
CA ASN A 272 8.08 6.39 -10.89
C ASN A 272 7.20 5.50 -11.78
N THR A 273 5.90 5.61 -11.61
CA THR A 273 4.88 4.88 -12.39
C THR A 273 4.20 5.73 -13.45
N GLU A 274 4.64 6.96 -13.68
CA GLU A 274 3.92 7.96 -14.47
C GLU A 274 3.51 7.45 -15.86
N THR A 275 4.39 6.74 -16.54
CA THR A 275 4.09 6.19 -17.89
C THR A 275 3.02 5.10 -17.90
N LEU A 276 2.65 4.56 -16.73
CA LEU A 276 1.59 3.57 -16.57
C LEU A 276 0.24 4.17 -16.14
N ILE A 277 0.21 5.42 -15.67
CA ILE A 277 -1.01 6.08 -15.21
C ILE A 277 -2.16 6.00 -16.24
N PRO A 278 -1.95 6.25 -17.55
CA PRO A 278 -3.03 6.11 -18.53
C PRO A 278 -3.67 4.71 -18.52
N GLN A 279 -2.87 3.67 -18.35
CA GLN A 279 -3.37 2.29 -18.30
C GLN A 279 -4.05 1.98 -16.97
N PHE A 280 -3.56 2.54 -15.86
CA PHE A 280 -4.21 2.43 -14.56
C PHE A 280 -5.63 3.00 -14.60
N LEU A 281 -5.80 4.19 -15.16
CA LEU A 281 -7.11 4.82 -15.32
C LEU A 281 -8.01 4.01 -16.25
N GLU A 282 -7.49 3.56 -17.40
CA GLU A 282 -8.25 2.76 -18.36
C GLU A 282 -8.73 1.43 -17.77
N MET A 283 -7.93 0.77 -16.93
CA MET A 283 -8.35 -0.48 -16.28
C MET A 283 -9.29 -0.27 -15.09
N GLY A 284 -9.48 0.99 -14.64
CA GLY A 284 -10.46 1.34 -13.62
C GLY A 284 -9.90 1.59 -12.22
N VAL A 285 -8.60 1.84 -12.10
CA VAL A 285 -7.99 2.37 -10.86
C VAL A 285 -8.47 3.81 -10.67
N ASP A 286 -8.94 4.12 -9.47
CA ASP A 286 -9.48 5.43 -9.11
C ASP A 286 -8.47 6.27 -8.33
N VAL A 287 -7.64 5.61 -7.49
CA VAL A 287 -6.70 6.26 -6.56
C VAL A 287 -5.31 5.67 -6.75
N HIS A 288 -4.32 6.51 -6.86
CA HIS A 288 -2.92 6.08 -6.91
C HIS A 288 -2.11 6.71 -5.77
N TRP A 289 -1.21 5.93 -5.17
CA TRP A 289 -0.36 6.32 -4.04
C TRP A 289 0.91 5.47 -3.98
N PRO A 290 1.96 5.85 -3.21
CA PRO A 290 2.05 7.03 -2.33
C PRO A 290 2.60 8.30 -2.99
N PHE A 291 2.95 8.30 -4.28
CA PHE A 291 3.51 9.42 -5.03
C PHE A 291 4.87 9.88 -4.49
N GLU A 292 5.88 9.01 -4.57
CA GLU A 292 7.23 9.29 -4.07
C GLU A 292 7.90 10.45 -4.80
N ARG A 293 8.09 11.58 -4.10
CA ARG A 293 8.76 12.79 -4.63
C ARG A 293 10.22 12.52 -5.01
N ALA A 294 10.87 11.59 -4.32
CA ALA A 294 12.23 11.16 -4.64
C ALA A 294 12.33 10.44 -6.00
N ALA A 295 11.22 9.90 -6.50
CA ALA A 295 11.09 9.27 -7.81
C ALA A 295 10.46 10.21 -8.87
N ASP A 296 10.43 11.51 -8.61
CA ASP A 296 9.86 12.53 -9.49
C ASP A 296 8.34 12.41 -9.74
N MET A 297 7.63 11.75 -8.81
CA MET A 297 6.16 11.71 -8.80
C MET A 297 5.63 12.99 -8.16
N ASP A 298 5.29 13.97 -9.00
CA ASP A 298 4.79 15.28 -8.56
C ASP A 298 3.25 15.32 -8.61
N PRO A 299 2.56 15.36 -7.45
CA PRO A 299 1.10 15.35 -7.42
C PRO A 299 0.48 16.60 -8.06
N VAL A 300 1.15 17.76 -7.99
CA VAL A 300 0.65 18.99 -8.60
C VAL A 300 0.66 18.87 -10.13
N ARG A 301 1.79 18.43 -10.69
CA ARG A 301 1.94 18.23 -12.14
C ARG A 301 1.00 17.15 -12.66
N VAL A 302 0.94 16.01 -11.99
CA VAL A 302 0.11 14.88 -12.42
C VAL A 302 -1.38 15.22 -12.29
N LYS A 303 -1.81 15.91 -11.22
CA LYS A 303 -3.21 16.40 -11.11
C LYS A 303 -3.56 17.44 -12.17
N ALA A 304 -2.61 18.27 -12.61
CA ALA A 304 -2.84 19.20 -13.71
C ALA A 304 -3.07 18.48 -15.04
N GLU A 305 -2.44 17.30 -15.25
CA GLU A 305 -2.59 16.50 -16.46
C GLU A 305 -3.88 15.66 -16.47
N TYR A 306 -4.14 14.93 -15.36
CA TYR A 306 -5.26 13.97 -15.30
C TYR A 306 -6.53 14.51 -14.63
N GLY A 307 -6.46 15.68 -14.01
CA GLY A 307 -7.63 16.37 -13.46
C GLY A 307 -8.41 15.54 -12.46
N ARG A 308 -9.70 15.37 -12.73
CA ARG A 308 -10.64 14.63 -11.86
C ARG A 308 -10.61 13.12 -12.07
N ASP A 309 -9.99 12.63 -13.14
CA ASP A 309 -9.96 11.21 -13.43
C ASP A 309 -9.04 10.46 -12.47
N LEU A 310 -7.96 11.10 -11.99
CA LEU A 310 -7.03 10.53 -11.03
C LEU A 310 -7.19 11.17 -9.64
N ARG A 311 -7.36 10.32 -8.64
CA ARG A 311 -7.25 10.71 -7.24
C ARG A 311 -5.90 10.30 -6.71
N ILE A 312 -5.35 11.08 -5.79
CA ILE A 312 -4.02 10.86 -5.23
C ILE A 312 -4.11 10.84 -3.71
N TRP A 313 -3.40 9.88 -3.11
CA TRP A 313 -3.11 9.85 -1.69
C TRP A 313 -1.59 9.85 -1.50
N GLY A 314 -1.05 10.74 -0.63
CA GLY A 314 0.38 10.87 -0.40
C GLY A 314 0.97 12.18 -0.93
N GLY A 315 2.17 12.12 -1.50
CA GLY A 315 2.82 13.19 -2.25
C GLY A 315 3.53 14.28 -1.43
N ILE A 316 3.57 14.18 -0.09
CA ILE A 316 4.37 15.08 0.76
C ILE A 316 5.78 14.51 0.88
N ASP A 317 6.77 15.28 0.43
CA ASP A 317 8.18 14.85 0.42
C ASP A 317 8.74 14.63 1.82
N LYS A 318 8.98 13.38 2.19
CA LYS A 318 9.59 13.01 3.48
C LYS A 318 10.94 13.68 3.74
N ARG A 319 11.68 14.03 2.66
CA ARG A 319 12.99 14.69 2.77
C ARG A 319 12.85 16.16 3.21
N GLU A 320 11.79 16.85 2.78
CA GLU A 320 11.51 18.23 3.22
C GLU A 320 11.08 18.25 4.69
N ILE A 321 10.33 17.24 5.16
CA ILE A 321 9.95 17.12 6.57
C ILE A 321 11.18 16.94 7.47
N ALA A 322 12.18 16.22 7.00
CA ALA A 322 13.44 16.05 7.73
C ALA A 322 14.25 17.36 7.90
N ARG A 323 14.03 18.37 7.03
CA ARG A 323 14.82 19.63 6.98
C ARG A 323 14.39 20.68 7.99
N GLY A 324 13.21 20.54 8.61
CA GLY A 324 12.71 21.45 9.63
C GLY A 324 11.56 22.34 9.20
N ALA A 325 11.10 23.19 10.13
CA ALA A 325 9.82 23.91 10.04
C ALA A 325 9.61 24.69 8.75
N GLU A 326 10.57 25.50 8.32
CA GLU A 326 10.43 26.30 7.09
C GLU A 326 10.28 25.44 5.83
N ALA A 327 10.95 24.28 5.78
CA ALA A 327 10.82 23.35 4.64
C ALA A 327 9.47 22.63 4.67
N ILE A 328 9.01 22.26 5.85
CA ILE A 328 7.68 21.68 6.08
C ILE A 328 6.59 22.63 5.59
N ASP A 329 6.65 23.89 6.04
CA ASP A 329 5.64 24.90 5.69
C ASP A 329 5.57 25.11 4.16
N ARG A 330 6.73 25.23 3.50
CA ARG A 330 6.78 25.35 2.03
C ARG A 330 6.21 24.12 1.31
N ALA A 331 6.60 22.90 1.75
CA ALA A 331 6.14 21.68 1.13
C ALA A 331 4.62 21.49 1.24
N LEU A 332 4.03 21.88 2.37
CA LEU A 332 2.59 21.78 2.57
C LEU A 332 1.84 22.90 1.80
N LEU A 333 2.39 24.11 1.75
CA LEU A 333 1.78 25.21 1.01
C LEU A 333 1.72 24.94 -0.49
N GLU A 334 2.71 24.28 -1.07
CA GLU A 334 2.70 23.83 -2.48
C GLU A 334 1.48 22.97 -2.82
N LEU A 335 1.00 22.19 -1.86
CA LEU A 335 -0.12 21.24 -2.05
C LEU A 335 -1.50 21.84 -1.73
N ALA A 336 -1.57 23.04 -1.18
CA ALA A 336 -2.83 23.69 -0.81
C ALA A 336 -3.84 23.78 -1.98
N PRO A 337 -3.46 24.10 -3.23
CA PRO A 337 -4.40 24.13 -4.36
C PRO A 337 -5.05 22.77 -4.66
N LEU A 338 -4.39 21.66 -4.33
CA LEU A 338 -4.94 20.31 -4.54
C LEU A 338 -6.06 19.98 -3.56
N ILE A 339 -6.03 20.57 -2.36
CA ILE A 339 -7.10 20.42 -1.36
C ILE A 339 -8.40 21.03 -1.90
N GLU A 340 -8.32 22.22 -2.49
CA GLU A 340 -9.48 22.91 -3.07
C GLU A 340 -10.04 22.19 -4.30
N GLY A 341 -9.15 21.57 -5.09
CA GLY A 341 -9.52 20.81 -6.30
C GLY A 341 -10.23 19.49 -6.04
N GLY A 342 -10.12 18.94 -4.83
CA GLY A 342 -10.61 17.62 -4.47
C GLY A 342 -9.87 16.45 -5.14
N GLY A 343 -10.19 15.22 -4.73
CA GLY A 343 -9.50 14.02 -5.22
C GLY A 343 -8.05 13.93 -4.75
N PHE A 344 -7.70 14.56 -3.63
CA PHE A 344 -6.36 14.56 -3.04
C PHE A 344 -6.44 14.40 -1.52
N ILE A 345 -5.73 13.40 -0.99
CA ILE A 345 -5.54 13.19 0.46
C ILE A 345 -4.06 13.36 0.76
N PRO A 346 -3.64 14.47 1.41
CA PRO A 346 -2.24 14.72 1.71
C PRO A 346 -1.73 13.75 2.78
N ALA A 347 -0.64 13.06 2.49
CA ALA A 347 0.11 12.24 3.41
C ALA A 347 1.59 12.24 3.00
N LEU A 348 2.44 11.76 3.88
CA LEU A 348 3.83 11.56 3.52
C LEU A 348 3.93 10.61 2.32
N ASP A 349 4.91 10.84 1.46
CA ASP A 349 5.16 10.03 0.25
C ASP A 349 5.72 8.63 0.54
N HIS A 350 5.87 8.28 1.80
CA HIS A 350 6.19 6.95 2.34
C HIS A 350 6.07 6.98 3.87
N THR A 351 6.38 5.85 4.56
CA THR A 351 6.48 5.80 6.03
C THR A 351 7.53 6.78 6.57
N PHE A 352 7.30 7.32 7.78
CA PHE A 352 8.24 8.24 8.42
C PHE A 352 9.59 7.57 8.70
N PRO A 353 10.68 8.03 8.04
CA PRO A 353 12.01 7.46 8.24
C PRO A 353 12.69 8.04 9.49
N PRO A 354 13.78 7.41 9.97
CA PRO A 354 14.54 7.89 11.14
C PRO A 354 15.18 9.28 10.96
N ASP A 355 15.23 9.80 9.74
CA ASP A 355 15.76 11.16 9.46
C ASP A 355 14.84 12.26 10.00
N ILE A 356 13.55 11.99 10.17
CA ILE A 356 12.57 12.95 10.68
C ILE A 356 12.62 12.94 12.21
N SER A 357 12.90 14.09 12.82
CA SER A 357 12.91 14.27 14.27
C SER A 357 11.49 14.36 14.85
N TRP A 358 11.33 14.07 16.14
CA TRP A 358 10.06 14.24 16.84
C TRP A 358 9.52 15.69 16.78
N PRO A 359 10.33 16.75 17.00
CA PRO A 359 9.86 18.12 16.82
C PRO A 359 9.38 18.42 15.40
N ASN A 360 10.07 17.92 14.36
CA ASN A 360 9.64 18.11 12.97
C ASN A 360 8.32 17.40 12.70
N PHE A 361 8.15 16.17 13.21
CA PHE A 361 6.89 15.45 13.11
C PHE A 361 5.73 16.22 13.77
N CYS A 362 5.93 16.75 14.97
CA CYS A 362 4.91 17.53 15.67
C CYS A 362 4.51 18.77 14.86
N HIS A 363 5.50 19.53 14.35
CA HIS A 363 5.26 20.69 13.50
C HIS A 363 4.53 20.31 12.21
N TYR A 364 4.98 19.23 11.55
CA TYR A 364 4.33 18.70 10.36
C TYR A 364 2.85 18.40 10.61
N MET A 365 2.53 17.66 11.67
CA MET A 365 1.13 17.29 11.98
C MET A 365 0.27 18.52 12.29
N GLU A 366 0.81 19.52 12.99
CA GLU A 366 0.11 20.79 13.23
C GLU A 366 -0.18 21.54 11.93
N GLN A 367 0.81 21.69 11.05
CA GLN A 367 0.63 22.41 9.78
C GLN A 367 -0.23 21.61 8.80
N LYS A 368 -0.09 20.29 8.75
CA LYS A 368 -0.97 19.42 7.98
C LYS A 368 -2.43 19.55 8.42
N GLN A 369 -2.69 19.64 9.73
CA GLN A 369 -4.06 19.87 10.21
C GLN A 369 -4.64 21.18 9.66
N ARG A 370 -3.85 22.26 9.60
CA ARG A 370 -4.26 23.53 8.98
C ARG A 370 -4.50 23.39 7.48
N LEU A 371 -3.65 22.63 6.79
CA LEU A 371 -3.80 22.34 5.36
C LEU A 371 -5.12 21.65 5.05
N ILE A 372 -5.41 20.53 5.73
CA ILE A 372 -6.62 19.73 5.47
C ILE A 372 -7.92 20.44 5.84
N GLU A 373 -7.86 21.43 6.71
CA GLU A 373 -8.97 22.32 7.08
C GLU A 373 -9.08 23.57 6.18
N GLY A 374 -8.23 23.69 5.14
CA GLY A 374 -8.21 24.86 4.26
C GLY A 374 -7.78 26.16 4.96
N ARG A 375 -7.02 26.06 6.08
CA ARG A 375 -6.56 27.21 6.91
C ARG A 375 -5.07 27.50 6.77
N LEU A 376 -4.35 26.80 5.92
CA LEU A 376 -2.95 27.07 5.65
C LEU A 376 -2.88 28.23 4.64
N CYS A 377 -2.43 29.39 5.11
CA CYS A 377 -2.23 30.60 4.30
C CYS A 377 -0.73 30.86 4.08
N ALA A 378 -0.41 31.47 2.93
CA ALA A 378 0.94 31.92 2.57
C ALA A 378 1.45 33.02 3.52
#